data_eba57ea8a4b881e05e75fd63395923f5
#
_entry.id   eba57ea8a4b881e05e75fd63395923f5
#
_cell.length_a   1.000
_cell.length_b   1.000
_cell.length_c   1.000
_cell.angle_alpha   90.00
_cell.angle_beta   90.00
_cell.angle_gamma   90.00
#
_symmetry.space_group_name_H-M   'P 1'
#
loop_
_entity.id
_entity.type
_entity.pdbx_description
1 polymer ?
#
loop_
_entity_poly.entity_id
_entity_poly.type
_entity_poly.pdbx_seq_one_letter_code
_entity_poly.pdbx_strand_id
1 'polypeptide(L)'
;VIGNTPIGTEHKTSGAGKVPTLSNAAETKLQEIITRYPQKKSAVMPALYIAQEELGWISPEAVEWVANRLELPTSHVYEVASFYTMYYKRPVGRYHVQVCRTLSCQLVGARKLVDRLENRLGLQAGEVSADGMWSFE
;
A
#
# COMPACT_ATOMS: atom_id res chain seq x y z
N VAL A 1 15.94 23.24 -11.11
CA VAL A 1 14.70 23.90 -10.73
C VAL A 1 13.70 22.79 -10.46
N ILE A 2 13.40 22.56 -9.17
CA ILE A 2 12.46 21.50 -8.74
C ILE A 2 11.07 22.11 -8.87
N GLY A 3 10.36 21.72 -9.91
CA GLY A 3 8.96 22.08 -10.11
C GLY A 3 8.09 21.41 -9.06
N ASN A 4 7.52 22.23 -8.19
CA ASN A 4 6.54 21.82 -7.18
C ASN A 4 5.18 21.69 -7.89
N THR A 5 4.84 20.50 -8.35
CA THR A 5 3.50 20.23 -8.89
C THR A 5 2.57 19.98 -7.70
N PRO A 6 1.49 20.75 -7.53
CA PRO A 6 0.54 20.52 -6.45
C PRO A 6 -0.15 19.18 -6.67
N ILE A 7 -0.11 18.34 -5.65
CA ILE A 7 -0.90 17.10 -5.57
C ILE A 7 -2.34 17.53 -5.31
N GLY A 8 -3.04 17.85 -6.40
CA GLY A 8 -4.47 18.09 -6.40
C GLY A 8 -5.20 16.89 -6.95
N THR A 9 -5.44 15.90 -6.13
CA THR A 9 -6.54 14.95 -6.36
C THR A 9 -7.50 15.12 -5.22
N GLU A 10 -8.66 15.68 -5.53
CA GLU A 10 -9.80 15.77 -4.64
C GLU A 10 -10.06 14.39 -4.04
N HIS A 11 -9.70 14.23 -2.77
CA HIS A 11 -10.24 13.18 -1.95
C HIS A 11 -11.74 13.43 -1.88
N LYS A 12 -12.50 12.69 -2.68
CA LYS A 12 -13.90 12.46 -2.36
C LYS A 12 -13.90 11.80 -0.97
N THR A 13 -14.13 12.61 0.04
CA THR A 13 -14.59 12.16 1.35
C THR A 13 -15.97 11.53 1.12
N SER A 14 -15.99 10.28 0.71
CA SER A 14 -17.20 9.47 0.80
C SER A 14 -17.42 9.21 2.28
N GLY A 15 -18.59 9.60 2.73
CA GLY A 15 -19.03 9.62 4.11
C GLY A 15 -18.81 8.31 4.87
N ALA A 16 -18.97 8.38 6.20
CA ALA A 16 -18.77 7.34 7.20
C ALA A 16 -18.88 5.91 6.63
N GLY A 17 -17.76 5.42 6.09
CA GLY A 17 -17.71 4.18 5.34
C GLY A 17 -17.78 3.03 6.33
N LYS A 18 -18.72 2.14 6.09
CA LYS A 18 -18.81 0.85 6.74
C LYS A 18 -17.44 0.19 6.62
N VAL A 19 -16.80 -0.12 7.76
CA VAL A 19 -15.51 -0.86 7.79
C VAL A 19 -15.65 -2.09 6.89
N PRO A 20 -14.78 -2.31 5.91
CA PRO A 20 -14.93 -3.41 4.97
C PRO A 20 -14.94 -4.73 5.73
N THR A 21 -15.89 -5.56 5.40
CA THR A 21 -15.91 -6.93 5.92
C THR A 21 -15.03 -7.76 4.98
N LEU A 22 -13.84 -8.11 5.44
CA LEU A 22 -12.99 -9.04 4.70
C LEU A 22 -13.59 -10.45 4.70
N SER A 23 -13.10 -11.32 3.84
CA SER A 23 -13.60 -12.67 3.72
C SER A 23 -13.46 -13.46 5.04
N ASN A 24 -14.31 -14.45 5.23
CA ASN A 24 -14.19 -15.36 6.38
C ASN A 24 -12.82 -16.07 6.42
N ALA A 25 -12.21 -16.28 5.26
CA ALA A 25 -10.86 -16.86 5.16
C ALA A 25 -9.79 -15.91 5.73
N ALA A 26 -9.90 -14.60 5.45
CA ALA A 26 -9.02 -13.59 6.01
C ALA A 26 -9.16 -13.48 7.54
N GLU A 27 -10.40 -13.50 8.03
CA GLU A 27 -10.68 -13.49 9.48
C GLU A 27 -10.08 -14.73 10.16
N THR A 28 -10.23 -15.92 9.58
CA THR A 28 -9.66 -17.16 10.12
C THR A 28 -8.14 -17.12 10.16
N LYS A 29 -7.50 -16.69 9.06
CA LYS A 29 -6.05 -16.49 9.00
C LYS A 29 -5.56 -15.51 10.05
N LEU A 30 -6.29 -14.40 10.24
CA LEU A 30 -5.92 -13.40 11.24
C LEU A 30 -6.00 -13.96 12.66
N GLN A 31 -7.07 -14.69 13.00
CA GLN A 31 -7.20 -15.30 14.31
C GLN A 31 -6.07 -16.30 14.58
N GLU A 32 -5.74 -17.15 13.62
CA GLU A 32 -4.62 -18.07 13.73
C GLU A 32 -3.28 -17.34 13.97
N ILE A 33 -3.05 -16.21 13.27
CA ILE A 33 -1.84 -15.42 13.42
C ILE A 33 -1.77 -14.78 14.81
N ILE A 34 -2.86 -14.21 15.29
CA ILE A 34 -2.90 -13.57 16.62
C ILE A 34 -2.46 -14.55 17.72
N THR A 35 -2.84 -15.83 17.63
CA THR A 35 -2.46 -16.84 18.65
C THR A 35 -0.95 -17.11 18.71
N ARG A 36 -0.21 -16.76 17.65
CA ARG A 36 1.25 -16.96 17.60
C ARG A 36 2.06 -15.88 18.33
N TYR A 37 1.42 -14.79 18.71
CA TYR A 37 2.08 -13.65 19.34
C TYR A 37 1.62 -13.44 20.78
N PRO A 38 2.55 -13.11 21.71
CA PRO A 38 2.18 -12.81 23.10
C PRO A 38 1.32 -11.54 23.24
N GLN A 39 1.43 -10.61 22.28
CA GLN A 39 0.70 -9.34 22.26
C GLN A 39 0.10 -9.10 20.88
N LYS A 40 -1.16 -8.69 20.84
CA LYS A 40 -1.87 -8.39 19.60
C LYS A 40 -1.16 -7.38 18.71
N LYS A 41 -0.49 -6.38 19.31
CA LYS A 41 0.24 -5.36 18.53
C LYS A 41 1.36 -5.94 17.66
N SER A 42 1.93 -7.08 18.03
CA SER A 42 2.96 -7.74 17.23
C SER A 42 2.40 -8.36 15.94
N ALA A 43 1.08 -8.54 15.85
CA ALA A 43 0.39 -9.05 14.68
C ALA A 43 0.01 -7.98 13.65
N VAL A 44 0.37 -6.69 13.85
CA VAL A 44 0.00 -5.59 12.93
C VAL A 44 0.51 -5.83 11.52
N MET A 45 1.78 -6.22 11.38
CA MET A 45 2.36 -6.45 10.05
C MET A 45 1.67 -7.59 9.28
N PRO A 46 1.53 -8.79 9.83
CA PRO A 46 0.81 -9.84 9.13
C PRO A 46 -0.68 -9.53 8.91
N ALA A 47 -1.34 -8.78 9.81
CA ALA A 47 -2.71 -8.33 9.60
C ALA A 47 -2.84 -7.38 8.41
N LEU A 48 -1.90 -6.45 8.26
CA LEU A 48 -1.81 -5.57 7.09
C LEU A 48 -1.60 -6.36 5.79
N TYR A 49 -0.78 -7.41 5.81
CA TYR A 49 -0.62 -8.28 4.64
C TYR A 49 -1.92 -8.97 4.25
N ILE A 50 -2.66 -9.51 5.21
CA ILE A 50 -3.97 -10.14 4.95
C ILE A 50 -4.94 -9.12 4.33
N ALA A 51 -4.99 -7.91 4.88
CA ALA A 51 -5.83 -6.85 4.34
C ALA A 51 -5.42 -6.45 2.91
N GLN A 52 -4.12 -6.35 2.66
CA GLN A 52 -3.60 -6.03 1.32
C GLN A 52 -3.84 -7.14 0.30
N GLU A 53 -3.74 -8.42 0.69
CA GLU A 53 -4.06 -9.56 -0.19
C GLU A 53 -5.51 -9.51 -0.67
N GLU A 54 -6.45 -9.12 0.20
CA GLU A 54 -7.88 -9.06 -0.11
C GLU A 54 -8.28 -7.81 -0.90
N LEU A 55 -7.73 -6.65 -0.51
CA LEU A 55 -8.14 -5.35 -1.04
C LEU A 55 -7.21 -4.81 -2.13
N GLY A 56 -6.06 -5.44 -2.33
CA GLY A 56 -5.03 -5.03 -3.29
C GLY A 56 -4.15 -3.88 -2.81
N TRP A 57 -4.58 -3.11 -1.81
CA TRP A 57 -3.84 -2.00 -1.21
C TRP A 57 -4.38 -1.65 0.18
N ILE A 58 -3.61 -0.89 0.96
CA ILE A 58 -4.00 -0.48 2.31
C ILE A 58 -4.75 0.85 2.24
N SER A 59 -6.07 0.74 2.14
CA SER A 59 -6.97 1.89 2.24
C SER A 59 -7.14 2.35 3.70
N PRO A 60 -7.67 3.56 3.95
CA PRO A 60 -8.02 3.99 5.31
C PRO A 60 -8.93 2.99 6.04
N GLU A 61 -9.88 2.41 5.32
CA GLU A 61 -10.81 1.43 5.85
C GLU A 61 -10.09 0.10 6.19
N ALA A 62 -9.07 -0.28 5.41
CA ALA A 62 -8.23 -1.43 5.73
C ALA A 62 -7.46 -1.22 7.04
N VAL A 63 -6.94 0.00 7.25
CA VAL A 63 -6.28 0.39 8.50
C VAL A 63 -7.24 0.30 9.68
N GLU A 64 -8.47 0.81 9.52
CA GLU A 64 -9.52 0.73 10.54
C GLU A 64 -9.90 -0.72 10.86
N TRP A 65 -10.03 -1.56 9.83
CA TRP A 65 -10.32 -2.98 10.02
C TRP A 65 -9.24 -3.67 10.87
N VAL A 66 -7.95 -3.47 10.53
CA VAL A 66 -6.83 -4.03 11.30
C VAL A 66 -6.83 -3.51 12.74
N ALA A 67 -7.01 -2.18 12.92
CA ALA A 67 -7.05 -1.54 14.23
C ALA A 67 -8.13 -2.13 15.13
N ASN A 68 -9.34 -2.30 14.59
CA ASN A 68 -10.48 -2.86 15.33
C ASN A 68 -10.24 -4.33 15.72
N ARG A 69 -9.65 -5.15 14.82
CA ARG A 69 -9.39 -6.57 15.11
C ARG A 69 -8.28 -6.78 16.15
N LEU A 70 -7.29 -5.91 16.14
CA LEU A 70 -6.18 -5.99 17.09
C LEU A 70 -6.40 -5.15 18.36
N GLU A 71 -7.52 -4.42 18.45
CA GLU A 71 -7.83 -3.52 19.57
C GLU A 71 -6.74 -2.45 19.77
N LEU A 72 -6.28 -1.86 18.66
CA LEU A 72 -5.23 -0.86 18.64
C LEU A 72 -5.74 0.49 18.13
N PRO A 73 -5.10 1.60 18.51
CA PRO A 73 -5.37 2.88 17.88
C PRO A 73 -5.09 2.83 16.38
N THR A 74 -5.95 3.42 15.57
CA THR A 74 -5.80 3.52 14.11
C THR A 74 -4.48 4.19 13.72
N SER A 75 -4.05 5.19 14.50
CA SER A 75 -2.76 5.87 14.31
C SER A 75 -1.58 4.91 14.36
N HIS A 76 -1.56 3.96 15.29
CA HIS A 76 -0.49 2.98 15.41
C HIS A 76 -0.41 2.05 14.19
N VAL A 77 -1.56 1.59 13.69
CA VAL A 77 -1.61 0.76 12.48
C VAL A 77 -1.17 1.56 11.25
N TYR A 78 -1.61 2.82 11.15
CA TYR A 78 -1.20 3.71 10.07
C TYR A 78 0.31 4.03 10.09
N GLU A 79 0.91 4.23 11.26
CA GLU A 79 2.36 4.39 11.41
C GLU A 79 3.12 3.20 10.79
N VAL A 80 2.71 1.97 11.11
CA VAL A 80 3.33 0.76 10.54
C VAL A 80 3.11 0.70 9.03
N ALA A 81 1.89 0.92 8.55
CA ALA A 81 1.57 0.89 7.13
C ALA A 81 2.34 1.97 6.32
N SER A 82 2.58 3.13 6.92
CA SER A 82 3.31 4.23 6.26
C SER A 82 4.83 4.05 6.29
N PHE A 83 5.35 3.42 7.33
CA PHE A 83 6.78 3.21 7.49
C PHE A 83 7.34 2.16 6.52
N TYR A 84 6.61 1.08 6.29
CA TYR A 84 7.09 -0.03 5.47
C TYR A 84 6.63 0.11 4.02
N THR A 85 7.59 0.06 3.08
CA THR A 85 7.34 0.28 1.64
C THR A 85 6.57 -0.86 0.96
N MET A 86 6.53 -2.06 1.57
CA MET A 86 5.78 -3.19 1.04
C MET A 86 4.25 -3.03 1.15
N TYR A 87 3.78 -2.05 1.92
CA TYR A 87 2.35 -1.75 2.00
C TYR A 87 1.98 -0.66 1.00
N TYR A 88 1.16 -1.01 0.02
CA TYR A 88 0.68 -0.09 -1.00
C TYR A 88 -0.40 0.82 -0.43
N LYS A 89 -0.14 2.11 -0.39
CA LYS A 89 -1.06 3.15 0.14
C LYS A 89 -1.99 3.73 -0.92
N ARG A 90 -1.96 3.15 -2.12
CA ARG A 90 -2.78 3.48 -3.28
C ARG A 90 -2.94 2.23 -4.14
N PRO A 91 -3.97 2.16 -4.99
CA PRO A 91 -4.10 1.07 -5.93
C PRO A 91 -2.84 0.91 -6.78
N VAL A 92 -2.45 -0.33 -7.03
CA VAL A 92 -1.32 -0.70 -7.90
C VAL A 92 -1.80 -1.62 -9.00
N GLY A 93 -1.07 -1.70 -10.10
CA GLY A 93 -1.34 -2.64 -11.17
C GLY A 93 -1.04 -4.09 -10.76
N ARG A 94 -1.58 -5.04 -11.51
CA ARG A 94 -1.31 -6.46 -11.29
C ARG A 94 0.20 -6.78 -11.27
N TYR A 95 0.97 -6.07 -12.10
CA TYR A 95 2.42 -6.09 -12.10
C TYR A 95 2.92 -4.72 -11.63
N HIS A 96 3.42 -4.68 -10.41
CA HIS A 96 3.97 -3.47 -9.80
C HIS A 96 5.50 -3.53 -9.81
N VAL A 97 6.12 -2.61 -10.55
CA VAL A 97 7.58 -2.54 -10.68
C VAL A 97 8.12 -1.45 -9.76
N GLN A 98 9.00 -1.80 -8.85
CA GLN A 98 9.66 -0.84 -7.97
C GLN A 98 11.10 -0.59 -8.43
N VAL A 99 11.45 0.67 -8.68
CA VAL A 99 12.78 1.08 -9.09
C VAL A 99 13.53 1.71 -7.94
N CYS A 100 14.66 1.12 -7.56
CA CYS A 100 15.49 1.65 -6.49
C CYS A 100 16.04 3.04 -6.86
N ARG A 101 15.81 4.02 -5.99
CA ARG A 101 16.20 5.43 -6.17
C ARG A 101 17.28 5.89 -5.16
N THR A 102 17.98 4.95 -4.53
CA THR A 102 19.10 5.26 -3.65
C THR A 102 20.30 5.79 -4.43
N LEU A 103 21.25 6.41 -3.74
CA LEU A 103 22.42 7.03 -4.35
C LEU A 103 23.19 6.06 -5.26
N SER A 104 23.45 4.85 -4.80
CA SER A 104 24.17 3.84 -5.58
C SER A 104 23.47 3.52 -6.91
N CYS A 105 22.15 3.32 -6.87
CA CYS A 105 21.36 3.05 -8.07
C CYS A 105 21.29 4.25 -9.01
N GLN A 106 21.22 5.48 -8.47
CA GLN A 106 21.26 6.70 -9.29
C GLN A 106 22.58 6.83 -10.04
N LEU A 107 23.70 6.57 -9.37
CA LEU A 107 25.04 6.63 -9.99
C LEU A 107 25.21 5.63 -11.16
N VAL A 108 24.57 4.46 -11.08
CA VAL A 108 24.62 3.43 -12.14
C VAL A 108 23.47 3.53 -13.15
N GLY A 109 22.64 4.57 -13.09
CA GLY A 109 21.68 4.91 -14.13
C GLY A 109 20.22 4.56 -13.86
N ALA A 110 19.80 4.46 -12.60
CA ALA A 110 18.40 4.23 -12.25
C ALA A 110 17.44 5.23 -12.93
N ARG A 111 17.86 6.50 -13.08
CA ARG A 111 17.05 7.50 -13.79
C ARG A 111 16.77 7.12 -15.24
N LYS A 112 17.78 6.63 -15.96
CA LYS A 112 17.60 6.16 -17.34
C LYS A 112 16.64 4.96 -17.42
N LEU A 113 16.60 4.13 -16.37
CA LEU A 113 15.65 3.03 -16.29
C LEU A 113 14.22 3.55 -16.11
N VAL A 114 14.01 4.53 -15.23
CA VAL A 114 12.71 5.19 -15.03
C VAL A 114 12.22 5.80 -16.35
N ASP A 115 13.05 6.64 -17.01
CA ASP A 115 12.70 7.27 -18.29
C ASP A 115 12.32 6.23 -19.36
N ARG A 116 13.02 5.08 -19.36
CA ARG A 116 12.71 3.98 -20.28
C ARG A 116 11.39 3.28 -19.96
N LEU A 117 11.08 3.10 -18.67
CA LEU A 117 9.79 2.54 -18.23
C LEU A 117 8.64 3.46 -18.56
N GLU A 118 8.76 4.77 -18.30
CA GLU A 118 7.78 5.78 -18.67
C GLU A 118 7.46 5.73 -20.17
N ASN A 119 8.49 5.74 -21.01
CA ASN A 119 8.31 5.68 -22.45
C ASN A 119 7.72 4.35 -22.95
N ARG A 120 8.07 3.23 -22.32
CA ARG A 120 7.62 1.90 -22.77
C ARG A 120 6.23 1.57 -22.32
N LEU A 121 5.85 1.99 -21.11
CA LEU A 121 4.54 1.73 -20.52
C LEU A 121 3.53 2.84 -20.82
N GLY A 122 4.01 4.02 -21.24
CA GLY A 122 3.15 5.20 -21.41
C GLY A 122 2.57 5.71 -20.09
N LEU A 123 3.28 5.50 -18.98
CA LEU A 123 2.84 5.84 -17.62
C LEU A 123 3.87 6.72 -16.94
N GLN A 124 3.42 7.61 -16.06
CA GLN A 124 4.30 8.28 -15.12
C GLN A 124 4.50 7.42 -13.86
N ALA A 125 5.63 7.63 -13.16
CA ALA A 125 5.87 6.95 -11.89
C ALA A 125 4.72 7.20 -10.90
N GLY A 126 4.13 6.12 -10.39
CA GLY A 126 2.98 6.17 -9.48
C GLY A 126 1.60 6.08 -10.13
N GLU A 127 1.51 6.03 -11.44
CA GLU A 127 0.27 5.77 -12.17
C GLU A 127 0.03 4.28 -12.37
N VAL A 128 -1.22 3.94 -12.65
CA VAL A 128 -1.66 2.60 -13.04
C VAL A 128 -2.13 2.66 -14.48
N SER A 129 -1.75 1.66 -15.30
CA SER A 129 -2.22 1.58 -16.68
C SER A 129 -3.74 1.45 -16.77
N ALA A 130 -4.33 1.95 -17.86
CA ALA A 130 -5.77 1.95 -18.06
C ALA A 130 -6.40 0.54 -18.03
N ASP A 131 -5.63 -0.49 -18.36
CA ASP A 131 -6.02 -1.90 -18.29
C ASP A 131 -5.82 -2.53 -16.90
N GLY A 132 -5.30 -1.76 -15.92
CA GLY A 132 -5.02 -2.23 -14.56
C GLY A 132 -3.84 -3.21 -14.46
N MET A 133 -3.09 -3.41 -15.55
CA MET A 133 -2.04 -4.45 -15.58
C MET A 133 -0.72 -3.95 -14.99
N TRP A 134 -0.33 -2.71 -15.24
CA TRP A 134 1.00 -2.19 -14.91
C TRP A 134 0.92 -0.96 -14.00
N SER A 135 1.87 -0.90 -13.09
CA SER A 135 2.23 0.32 -12.36
C SER A 135 3.71 0.26 -11.98
N PHE A 136 4.32 1.43 -11.75
CA PHE A 136 5.69 1.47 -11.25
C PHE A 136 5.95 2.70 -10.37
N GLU A 137 6.98 2.63 -9.52
CA GLU A 137 7.44 3.73 -8.67
C GLU A 137 8.95 3.71 -8.45
#